data_43c4a58960d2116df465086574cfe706
#
_entry.id   43c4a58960d2116df465086574cfe706
#
_cell.length_a   1.000
_cell.length_b   1.000
_cell.length_c   1.000
_cell.angle_alpha   90.00
_cell.angle_beta   90.00
_cell.angle_gamma   90.00
#
_symmetry.space_group_name_H-M   'P 1'
#
loop_
_entity.id
_entity.type
_entity.pdbx_description
1 polymer ?
#
loop_
_entity_poly.entity_id
_entity_poly.type
_entity_poly.pdbx_seq_one_letter_code
_entity_poly.pdbx_strand_id
1 'polypeptide(L)'
;MTLPEQVQPTDPALDEPVAHVSALRLTFASPLYRGATLAVFLSALGFSAAAPQIASFLVNELHASLTAAGLFYLTSLTAPVAGFLVGRRSDRTGRRLGLFRWCAIAGFAGWVGIAYSTELWMPYVITAVIGAFGGAATSQLFAAVHDELEAHPGPNNDGVVAIVRMALTAGWVVGPVAGSFLAAQTSLRTMLLATAICTLAQIAPLGVLRGAPAVPAGPDDAPPGRPSPGLRAMLPLLAFTGLYVLVYAGEPIKYAYLPIYMNTQLHLPAGLSGAVIGIQPLVEIVLMPVAVIVARRTGMMQLMVLGAGFGVAANICFAVTGNPVGLFAGQILMGGVWGVFATLGIIVAQRLLPTAVATASAIFMSSTALASALGGAAGGVGAAAAGLPRVFLIPAALALAAVVGLAAMARSTPRQR
;
A
#
# COMPACT_ATOMS: atom_id res chain seq x y z
N MET A 1 38.12 -10.27 -64.49
CA MET A 1 36.65 -10.24 -64.72
C MET A 1 36.06 -9.98 -63.31
N THR A 2 35.97 -8.71 -62.93
CA THR A 2 35.53 -8.22 -61.65
C THR A 2 34.02 -7.91 -61.72
N LEU A 3 33.25 -8.54 -60.86
CA LEU A 3 31.82 -8.28 -60.76
C LEU A 3 31.58 -6.90 -60.14
N PRO A 4 30.59 -6.14 -60.58
CA PRO A 4 30.26 -4.83 -59.99
C PRO A 4 29.55 -4.99 -58.66
N GLU A 5 30.00 -4.20 -57.69
CA GLU A 5 29.45 -3.99 -56.36
C GLU A 5 28.03 -3.39 -56.46
N GLN A 6 27.02 -4.12 -56.01
CA GLN A 6 25.65 -3.63 -55.96
C GLN A 6 25.54 -2.65 -54.78
N VAL A 7 25.47 -1.36 -55.05
CA VAL A 7 25.09 -0.32 -54.14
C VAL A 7 23.59 -0.49 -53.79
N GLN A 8 23.28 -0.95 -52.59
CA GLN A 8 21.92 -0.91 -52.05
C GLN A 8 21.48 0.55 -51.90
N PRO A 9 20.30 0.92 -52.37
CA PRO A 9 19.75 2.25 -52.08
C PRO A 9 19.41 2.33 -50.58
N THR A 10 20.04 3.26 -49.89
CA THR A 10 19.65 3.71 -48.54
C THR A 10 18.30 4.41 -48.67
N ASP A 11 17.27 3.78 -48.10
CA ASP A 11 15.93 4.33 -47.98
C ASP A 11 15.95 5.47 -46.95
N PRO A 12 15.74 6.74 -47.34
CA PRO A 12 15.79 7.87 -46.43
C PRO A 12 14.55 8.01 -45.52
N ALA A 13 13.64 7.02 -45.50
CA ALA A 13 12.39 7.07 -44.76
C ALA A 13 12.49 6.52 -43.32
N LEU A 14 13.69 6.11 -42.83
CA LEU A 14 13.83 5.45 -41.51
C LEU A 14 14.34 6.37 -40.40
N ASP A 15 14.54 7.67 -40.61
CA ASP A 15 15.03 8.63 -39.62
C ASP A 15 14.03 9.79 -39.35
N GLU A 16 12.73 9.51 -39.29
CA GLU A 16 11.85 10.44 -38.60
C GLU A 16 12.06 10.24 -37.09
N PRO A 17 12.49 11.29 -36.34
CA PRO A 17 12.59 11.19 -34.89
C PRO A 17 11.18 10.98 -34.34
N VAL A 18 10.91 9.76 -33.86
CA VAL A 18 9.70 9.47 -33.08
C VAL A 18 9.64 10.51 -31.97
N ALA A 19 8.75 11.48 -32.11
CA ALA A 19 8.59 12.54 -31.14
C ALA A 19 8.33 11.90 -29.77
N HIS A 20 9.31 11.95 -28.88
CA HIS A 20 9.23 11.45 -27.52
C HIS A 20 8.18 12.26 -26.74
N VAL A 21 6.92 11.88 -26.86
CA VAL A 21 5.84 12.45 -26.04
C VAL A 21 6.15 12.07 -24.60
N SER A 22 6.43 13.06 -23.75
CA SER A 22 6.74 12.78 -22.34
C SER A 22 5.58 12.03 -21.66
N ALA A 23 5.90 11.13 -20.70
CA ALA A 23 4.89 10.38 -19.93
C ALA A 23 3.83 11.32 -19.28
N LEU A 24 4.26 12.49 -18.81
CA LEU A 24 3.37 13.54 -18.30
C LEU A 24 2.36 13.99 -19.37
N ARG A 25 2.82 14.34 -20.57
CA ARG A 25 1.94 14.78 -21.64
C ARG A 25 0.95 13.68 -22.03
N LEU A 26 1.41 12.43 -22.10
CA LEU A 26 0.56 11.27 -22.37
C LEU A 26 -0.52 11.09 -21.29
N THR A 27 -0.13 11.20 -20.00
CA THR A 27 -1.04 11.07 -18.85
C THR A 27 -2.13 12.15 -18.90
N PHE A 28 -1.79 13.40 -19.17
CA PHE A 28 -2.77 14.50 -19.20
C PHE A 28 -3.59 14.54 -20.49
N ALA A 29 -3.09 14.02 -21.59
CA ALA A 29 -3.83 13.94 -22.86
C ALA A 29 -4.93 12.86 -22.83
N SER A 30 -4.68 11.71 -22.18
CA SER A 30 -5.67 10.65 -22.07
C SER A 30 -6.70 10.92 -20.97
N PRO A 31 -8.00 10.92 -21.27
CA PRO A 31 -9.06 11.07 -20.26
C PRO A 31 -9.00 9.97 -19.18
N LEU A 32 -8.62 8.74 -19.56
CA LEU A 32 -8.51 7.63 -18.62
C LEU A 32 -7.33 7.82 -17.67
N TYR A 33 -6.14 8.14 -18.19
CA TYR A 33 -4.94 8.24 -17.35
C TYR A 33 -5.01 9.43 -16.39
N ARG A 34 -5.43 10.62 -16.86
CA ARG A 34 -5.64 11.78 -15.97
C ARG A 34 -6.74 11.52 -14.94
N GLY A 35 -7.85 10.87 -15.39
CA GLY A 35 -8.95 10.50 -14.51
C GLY A 35 -8.52 9.49 -13.45
N ALA A 36 -7.74 8.48 -13.82
CA ALA A 36 -7.16 7.50 -12.90
C ALA A 36 -6.20 8.14 -11.90
N THR A 37 -5.34 9.05 -12.36
CA THR A 37 -4.39 9.78 -11.48
C THR A 37 -5.13 10.56 -10.39
N LEU A 38 -6.17 11.33 -10.77
CA LEU A 38 -6.98 12.08 -9.82
C LEU A 38 -7.81 11.16 -8.91
N ALA A 39 -8.38 10.09 -9.46
CA ALA A 39 -9.18 9.14 -8.69
C ALA A 39 -8.34 8.42 -7.63
N VAL A 40 -7.13 7.98 -7.99
CA VAL A 40 -6.21 7.32 -7.05
C VAL A 40 -5.73 8.29 -5.97
N PHE A 41 -5.45 9.56 -6.34
CA PHE A 41 -5.12 10.60 -5.37
C PHE A 41 -6.26 10.82 -4.36
N LEU A 42 -7.50 10.99 -4.81
CA LEU A 42 -8.66 11.21 -3.93
C LEU A 42 -8.93 10.00 -3.04
N SER A 43 -8.81 8.79 -3.57
CA SER A 43 -8.93 7.55 -2.80
C SER A 43 -7.88 7.48 -1.70
N ALA A 44 -6.62 7.74 -2.04
CA ALA A 44 -5.51 7.71 -1.09
C ALA A 44 -5.62 8.82 -0.04
N LEU A 45 -5.99 10.04 -0.46
CA LEU A 45 -6.22 11.18 0.43
C LEU A 45 -7.26 10.84 1.51
N GLY A 46 -8.43 10.35 1.10
CA GLY A 46 -9.49 10.00 2.04
C GLY A 46 -9.09 8.85 2.96
N PHE A 47 -8.58 7.76 2.41
CA PHE A 47 -8.20 6.60 3.21
C PHE A 47 -7.08 6.92 4.22
N SER A 48 -6.04 7.63 3.80
CA SER A 48 -4.92 7.98 4.67
C SER A 48 -5.27 9.04 5.73
N ALA A 49 -6.29 9.87 5.48
CA ALA A 49 -6.85 10.76 6.50
C ALA A 49 -7.53 9.97 7.62
N ALA A 50 -8.28 8.91 7.27
CA ALA A 50 -9.00 8.08 8.23
C ALA A 50 -8.11 7.05 8.95
N ALA A 51 -7.14 6.46 8.26
CA ALA A 51 -6.35 5.33 8.77
C ALA A 51 -5.75 5.57 10.18
N PRO A 52 -5.10 6.72 10.49
CA PRO A 52 -4.59 6.99 11.82
C PRO A 52 -5.67 7.47 12.82
N GLN A 53 -6.88 7.76 12.38
CA GLN A 53 -7.93 8.32 13.22
C GLN A 53 -9.02 7.31 13.60
N ILE A 54 -9.08 6.16 12.91
CA ILE A 54 -10.13 5.16 13.17
C ILE A 54 -10.07 4.60 14.59
N ALA A 55 -8.88 4.33 15.11
CA ALA A 55 -8.72 3.85 16.47
C ALA A 55 -9.12 4.94 17.50
N SER A 56 -8.79 6.20 17.23
CA SER A 56 -9.23 7.34 18.04
C SER A 56 -10.76 7.49 18.02
N PHE A 57 -11.40 7.27 16.87
CA PHE A 57 -12.87 7.26 16.78
C PHE A 57 -13.48 6.16 17.64
N LEU A 58 -12.95 4.93 17.55
CA LEU A 58 -13.45 3.81 18.37
C LEU A 58 -13.31 4.09 19.86
N VAL A 59 -12.18 4.65 20.29
CA VAL A 59 -11.92 4.91 21.72
C VAL A 59 -12.70 6.12 22.22
N ASN A 60 -12.70 7.24 21.51
CA ASN A 60 -13.25 8.49 21.99
C ASN A 60 -14.77 8.62 21.77
N GLU A 61 -15.29 8.12 20.65
CA GLU A 61 -16.71 8.25 20.29
C GLU A 61 -17.54 7.01 20.69
N LEU A 62 -16.96 5.82 20.58
CA LEU A 62 -17.64 4.56 20.91
C LEU A 62 -17.18 3.94 22.23
N HIS A 63 -16.34 4.65 22.98
CA HIS A 63 -15.83 4.24 24.30
C HIS A 63 -15.18 2.84 24.31
N ALA A 64 -14.55 2.47 23.18
CA ALA A 64 -13.85 1.21 23.05
C ALA A 64 -12.61 1.17 23.94
N SER A 65 -12.30 -0.01 24.47
CA SER A 65 -10.99 -0.23 25.09
C SER A 65 -9.87 -0.18 24.03
N LEU A 66 -8.64 0.09 24.47
CA LEU A 66 -7.47 0.03 23.59
C LEU A 66 -7.32 -1.36 22.94
N THR A 67 -7.69 -2.42 23.65
CA THR A 67 -7.71 -3.78 23.11
C THR A 67 -8.70 -3.90 21.94
N ALA A 68 -9.92 -3.43 22.13
CA ALA A 68 -10.91 -3.43 21.06
C ALA A 68 -10.42 -2.63 19.86
N ALA A 69 -9.91 -1.41 20.04
CA ALA A 69 -9.38 -0.61 18.94
C ALA A 69 -8.28 -1.34 18.15
N GLY A 70 -7.42 -2.13 18.81
CA GLY A 70 -6.44 -3.00 18.14
C GLY A 70 -7.08 -4.16 17.39
N LEU A 71 -8.03 -4.85 18.00
CA LEU A 71 -8.74 -5.98 17.39
C LEU A 71 -9.55 -5.59 16.15
N PHE A 72 -9.88 -4.31 15.98
CA PHE A 72 -10.52 -3.79 14.76
C PHE A 72 -9.74 -4.17 13.49
N TYR A 73 -8.42 -4.22 13.55
CA TYR A 73 -7.58 -4.58 12.39
C TYR A 73 -7.70 -6.05 11.95
N LEU A 74 -8.36 -6.93 12.74
CA LEU A 74 -8.73 -8.28 12.29
C LEU A 74 -9.68 -8.25 11.10
N THR A 75 -10.47 -7.19 10.94
CA THR A 75 -11.35 -7.00 9.78
C THR A 75 -10.59 -6.96 8.46
N SER A 76 -9.28 -6.64 8.47
CA SER A 76 -8.44 -6.65 7.26
C SER A 76 -8.31 -8.04 6.61
N LEU A 77 -8.56 -9.13 7.35
CA LEU A 77 -8.53 -10.49 6.81
C LEU A 77 -9.62 -10.74 5.75
N THR A 78 -10.66 -9.93 5.68
CA THR A 78 -11.70 -10.05 4.65
C THR A 78 -11.30 -9.39 3.31
N ALA A 79 -10.32 -8.48 3.33
CA ALA A 79 -9.89 -7.75 2.14
C ALA A 79 -9.35 -8.63 0.99
N PRO A 80 -8.51 -9.67 1.24
CA PRO A 80 -8.07 -10.59 0.19
C PRO A 80 -9.24 -11.36 -0.44
N VAL A 81 -10.23 -11.75 0.35
CA VAL A 81 -11.44 -12.47 -0.14
C VAL A 81 -12.25 -11.54 -1.05
N ALA A 82 -12.54 -10.33 -0.61
CA ALA A 82 -13.25 -9.35 -1.42
C ALA A 82 -12.48 -9.01 -2.70
N GLY A 83 -11.17 -8.79 -2.60
CA GLY A 83 -10.29 -8.55 -3.75
C GLY A 83 -10.31 -9.68 -4.77
N PHE A 84 -10.28 -10.95 -4.30
CA PHE A 84 -10.40 -12.12 -5.17
C PHE A 84 -11.77 -12.19 -5.87
N LEU A 85 -12.87 -11.97 -5.15
CA LEU A 85 -14.22 -12.02 -5.72
C LEU A 85 -14.41 -10.91 -6.77
N VAL A 86 -13.97 -9.69 -6.47
CA VAL A 86 -14.04 -8.55 -7.40
C VAL A 86 -13.14 -8.80 -8.62
N GLY A 87 -11.90 -9.26 -8.41
CA GLY A 87 -10.97 -9.59 -9.47
C GLY A 87 -11.53 -10.65 -10.41
N ARG A 88 -12.00 -11.79 -9.88
CA ARG A 88 -12.61 -12.87 -10.68
C ARG A 88 -13.81 -12.39 -11.49
N ARG A 89 -14.67 -11.53 -10.91
CA ARG A 89 -15.79 -10.96 -11.66
C ARG A 89 -15.31 -9.98 -12.71
N SER A 90 -14.29 -9.20 -12.41
CA SER A 90 -13.66 -8.25 -13.32
C SER A 90 -13.10 -8.95 -14.57
N ASP A 91 -12.33 -10.01 -14.38
CA ASP A 91 -11.70 -10.78 -15.45
C ASP A 91 -12.76 -11.46 -16.35
N ARG A 92 -13.85 -11.95 -15.74
CA ARG A 92 -14.96 -12.57 -16.49
C ARG A 92 -15.80 -11.59 -17.29
N THR A 93 -15.96 -10.36 -16.82
CA THR A 93 -16.87 -9.40 -17.41
C THR A 93 -16.19 -8.33 -18.26
N GLY A 94 -14.88 -8.15 -18.12
CA GLY A 94 -14.10 -7.08 -18.74
C GLY A 94 -14.51 -5.67 -18.28
N ARG A 95 -15.38 -5.54 -17.26
CA ARG A 95 -15.97 -4.27 -16.84
C ARG A 95 -15.20 -3.62 -15.70
N ARG A 96 -13.89 -3.35 -15.89
CA ARG A 96 -13.01 -2.77 -14.86
C ARG A 96 -13.58 -1.51 -14.21
N LEU A 97 -13.91 -0.48 -15.01
CA LEU A 97 -14.43 0.79 -14.51
C LEU A 97 -15.84 0.68 -13.90
N GLY A 98 -16.65 -0.27 -14.37
CA GLY A 98 -17.96 -0.56 -13.76
C GLY A 98 -17.80 -1.08 -12.33
N LEU A 99 -16.92 -2.07 -12.14
CA LEU A 99 -16.63 -2.63 -10.81
C LEU A 99 -15.91 -1.63 -9.90
N PHE A 100 -15.00 -0.82 -10.44
CA PHE A 100 -14.40 0.31 -9.72
C PHE A 100 -15.47 1.22 -9.10
N ARG A 101 -16.49 1.64 -9.88
CA ARG A 101 -17.58 2.50 -9.39
C ARG A 101 -18.40 1.82 -8.29
N TRP A 102 -18.74 0.54 -8.46
CA TRP A 102 -19.46 -0.20 -7.42
C TRP A 102 -18.65 -0.34 -6.15
N CYS A 103 -17.36 -0.64 -6.24
CA CYS A 103 -16.46 -0.70 -5.10
C CYS A 103 -16.31 0.66 -4.40
N ALA A 104 -16.25 1.76 -5.16
CA ALA A 104 -16.20 3.10 -4.61
C ALA A 104 -17.51 3.48 -3.88
N ILE A 105 -18.67 3.12 -4.44
CA ILE A 105 -19.98 3.32 -3.78
C ILE A 105 -20.06 2.48 -2.50
N ALA A 106 -19.62 1.22 -2.53
CA ALA A 106 -19.56 0.40 -1.34
C ALA A 106 -18.64 1.01 -0.27
N GLY A 107 -17.44 1.50 -0.67
CA GLY A 107 -16.53 2.21 0.22
C GLY A 107 -17.15 3.46 0.84
N PHE A 108 -17.86 4.28 0.03
CA PHE A 108 -18.62 5.43 0.51
C PHE A 108 -19.65 5.01 1.57
N ALA A 109 -20.50 4.02 1.25
CA ALA A 109 -21.50 3.52 2.18
C ALA A 109 -20.87 2.97 3.47
N GLY A 110 -19.72 2.28 3.35
CA GLY A 110 -18.95 1.80 4.49
C GLY A 110 -18.49 2.94 5.40
N TRP A 111 -17.86 3.97 4.85
CA TRP A 111 -17.39 5.12 5.64
C TRP A 111 -18.53 5.92 6.27
N VAL A 112 -19.66 6.13 5.55
CA VAL A 112 -20.86 6.74 6.12
C VAL A 112 -21.39 5.88 7.26
N GLY A 113 -21.50 4.57 7.07
CA GLY A 113 -21.95 3.66 8.11
C GLY A 113 -21.05 3.69 9.36
N ILE A 114 -19.72 3.74 9.19
CA ILE A 114 -18.78 3.88 10.31
C ILE A 114 -18.98 5.23 11.00
N ALA A 115 -19.10 6.33 10.26
CA ALA A 115 -19.28 7.67 10.83
C ALA A 115 -20.56 7.79 11.69
N TYR A 116 -21.63 7.07 11.33
CA TYR A 116 -22.89 7.06 12.07
C TYR A 116 -23.03 5.86 13.03
N SER A 117 -21.97 5.08 13.25
CA SER A 117 -22.00 4.00 14.23
C SER A 117 -22.21 4.54 15.63
N THR A 118 -23.09 3.89 16.37
CA THR A 118 -23.40 4.17 17.79
C THR A 118 -22.94 3.03 18.69
N GLU A 119 -22.75 1.84 18.13
CA GLU A 119 -22.33 0.65 18.86
C GLU A 119 -20.99 0.15 18.33
N LEU A 120 -20.17 -0.38 19.22
CA LEU A 120 -18.81 -0.82 18.92
C LEU A 120 -18.73 -1.91 17.82
N TRP A 121 -19.70 -2.82 17.77
CA TRP A 121 -19.72 -3.90 16.77
C TRP A 121 -19.97 -3.41 15.33
N MET A 122 -20.63 -2.24 15.18
CA MET A 122 -21.02 -1.72 13.85
C MET A 122 -19.82 -1.45 12.94
N PRO A 123 -18.76 -0.69 13.36
CA PRO A 123 -17.59 -0.47 12.53
C PRO A 123 -16.88 -1.77 12.11
N TYR A 124 -16.86 -2.79 12.98
CA TYR A 124 -16.26 -4.08 12.66
C TYR A 124 -17.00 -4.79 11.54
N VAL A 125 -18.33 -4.92 11.67
CA VAL A 125 -19.16 -5.59 10.66
C VAL A 125 -19.14 -4.82 9.34
N ILE A 126 -19.29 -3.49 9.42
CA ILE A 126 -19.30 -2.62 8.22
C ILE A 126 -17.94 -2.73 7.50
N THR A 127 -16.83 -2.68 8.22
CA THR A 127 -15.49 -2.79 7.60
C THR A 127 -15.28 -4.19 7.03
N ALA A 128 -15.62 -5.24 7.75
CA ALA A 128 -15.43 -6.62 7.31
C ALA A 128 -16.27 -6.98 6.08
N VAL A 129 -17.50 -6.45 5.98
CA VAL A 129 -18.44 -6.83 4.91
C VAL A 129 -18.41 -5.83 3.75
N ILE A 130 -18.49 -4.53 4.03
CA ILE A 130 -18.62 -3.48 3.02
C ILE A 130 -17.28 -2.84 2.71
N GLY A 131 -16.50 -2.49 3.74
CA GLY A 131 -15.20 -1.82 3.60
C GLY A 131 -14.19 -2.64 2.81
N ALA A 132 -14.23 -3.96 2.94
CA ALA A 132 -13.38 -4.88 2.18
C ALA A 132 -13.55 -4.74 0.67
N PHE A 133 -14.78 -4.50 0.18
CA PHE A 133 -15.06 -4.23 -1.24
C PHE A 133 -14.59 -2.83 -1.64
N GLY A 134 -14.74 -1.83 -0.77
CA GLY A 134 -14.23 -0.48 -1.03
C GLY A 134 -12.74 -0.46 -1.34
N GLY A 135 -11.95 -1.26 -0.62
CA GLY A 135 -10.51 -1.41 -0.86
C GLY A 135 -10.15 -1.98 -2.23
N ALA A 136 -11.06 -2.73 -2.87
CA ALA A 136 -10.83 -3.28 -4.20
C ALA A 136 -10.96 -2.24 -5.33
N ALA A 137 -11.48 -1.03 -5.07
CA ALA A 137 -11.66 0.01 -6.09
C ALA A 137 -10.32 0.38 -6.76
N THR A 138 -9.29 0.64 -5.98
CA THR A 138 -7.97 1.03 -6.50
C THR A 138 -7.35 -0.05 -7.39
N SER A 139 -7.48 -1.33 -7.04
CA SER A 139 -6.95 -2.43 -7.86
C SER A 139 -7.68 -2.54 -9.21
N GLN A 140 -8.99 -2.28 -9.26
CA GLN A 140 -9.75 -2.24 -10.51
C GLN A 140 -9.34 -1.08 -11.41
N LEU A 141 -8.97 0.04 -10.81
CA LEU A 141 -8.50 1.21 -11.54
C LEU A 141 -7.12 0.97 -12.14
N PHE A 142 -6.18 0.38 -11.39
CA PHE A 142 -4.89 -0.02 -11.92
C PHE A 142 -5.02 -1.07 -13.04
N ALA A 143 -5.94 -2.02 -12.89
CA ALA A 143 -6.23 -2.99 -13.96
C ALA A 143 -6.77 -2.32 -15.22
N ALA A 144 -7.66 -1.32 -15.11
CA ALA A 144 -8.17 -0.58 -16.27
C ALA A 144 -7.07 0.23 -16.97
N VAL A 145 -6.15 0.85 -16.20
CA VAL A 145 -4.99 1.54 -16.76
C VAL A 145 -4.05 0.56 -17.47
N HIS A 146 -3.84 -0.60 -16.89
CA HIS A 146 -3.00 -1.65 -17.48
C HIS A 146 -3.56 -2.17 -18.81
N ASP A 147 -4.86 -2.53 -18.83
CA ASP A 147 -5.55 -3.00 -20.04
C ASP A 147 -5.45 -1.95 -21.18
N GLU A 148 -5.58 -0.66 -20.87
CA GLU A 148 -5.45 0.43 -21.86
C GLU A 148 -4.02 0.59 -22.37
N LEU A 149 -3.02 0.44 -21.48
CA LEU A 149 -1.62 0.50 -21.85
C LEU A 149 -1.18 -0.71 -22.70
N GLU A 150 -1.75 -1.89 -22.46
CA GLU A 150 -1.54 -3.06 -23.30
C GLU A 150 -2.20 -2.92 -24.68
N ALA A 151 -3.39 -2.31 -24.75
CA ALA A 151 -4.08 -2.03 -26.01
C ALA A 151 -3.32 -0.98 -26.85
N HIS A 152 -2.53 -0.09 -26.23
CA HIS A 152 -1.78 0.97 -26.87
C HIS A 152 -0.30 0.93 -26.42
N PRO A 153 0.50 -0.06 -26.87
CA PRO A 153 1.89 -0.19 -26.47
C PRO A 153 2.71 1.03 -26.89
N GLY A 154 3.49 1.59 -25.95
CA GLY A 154 4.34 2.75 -26.21
C GLY A 154 5.52 2.83 -25.24
N PRO A 155 6.59 3.56 -25.61
CA PRO A 155 7.84 3.61 -24.85
C PRO A 155 7.68 4.30 -23.48
N ASN A 156 6.58 5.00 -23.26
CA ASN A 156 6.32 5.78 -22.03
C ASN A 156 5.27 5.15 -21.10
N ASN A 157 4.85 3.92 -21.35
CA ASN A 157 3.81 3.24 -20.58
C ASN A 157 4.20 3.09 -19.11
N ASP A 158 5.46 2.73 -18.81
CA ASP A 158 5.97 2.64 -17.44
C ASP A 158 5.91 4.01 -16.73
N GLY A 159 6.14 5.09 -17.47
CA GLY A 159 6.05 6.46 -16.95
C GLY A 159 4.62 6.85 -16.55
N VAL A 160 3.60 6.41 -17.29
CA VAL A 160 2.19 6.62 -16.92
C VAL A 160 1.86 5.89 -15.62
N VAL A 161 2.26 4.62 -15.49
CA VAL A 161 2.06 3.85 -14.25
C VAL A 161 2.76 4.52 -13.07
N ALA A 162 3.97 5.03 -13.27
CA ALA A 162 4.72 5.74 -12.23
C ALA A 162 3.99 7.01 -11.77
N ILE A 163 3.41 7.81 -12.69
CA ILE A 163 2.64 9.02 -12.36
C ILE A 163 1.40 8.67 -11.54
N VAL A 164 0.64 7.64 -11.95
CA VAL A 164 -0.53 7.18 -11.18
C VAL A 164 -0.14 6.74 -9.77
N ARG A 165 0.98 6.01 -9.62
CA ARG A 165 1.51 5.61 -8.30
C ARG A 165 1.98 6.80 -7.47
N MET A 166 2.62 7.80 -8.08
CA MET A 166 3.02 9.03 -7.39
C MET A 166 1.80 9.77 -6.83
N ALA A 167 0.69 9.81 -7.57
CA ALA A 167 -0.56 10.42 -7.10
C ALA A 167 -1.11 9.70 -5.87
N LEU A 168 -1.06 8.35 -5.83
CA LEU A 168 -1.41 7.57 -4.64
C LEU A 168 -0.56 7.99 -3.43
N THR A 169 0.75 8.05 -3.61
CA THR A 169 1.67 8.41 -2.51
C THR A 169 1.49 9.86 -2.08
N ALA A 170 1.23 10.79 -3.01
CA ALA A 170 0.90 12.18 -2.67
C ALA A 170 -0.36 12.27 -1.78
N GLY A 171 -1.38 11.45 -2.05
CA GLY A 171 -2.55 11.33 -1.18
C GLY A 171 -2.18 10.87 0.23
N TRP A 172 -1.26 9.92 0.38
CA TRP A 172 -0.76 9.47 1.67
C TRP A 172 0.08 10.51 2.44
N VAL A 173 0.75 11.43 1.74
CA VAL A 173 1.46 12.55 2.39
C VAL A 173 0.48 13.58 2.95
N VAL A 174 -0.52 13.96 2.14
CA VAL A 174 -1.44 15.05 2.47
C VAL A 174 -2.54 14.59 3.44
N GLY A 175 -3.03 13.35 3.27
CA GLY A 175 -4.21 12.84 3.99
C GLY A 175 -4.11 12.90 5.50
N PRO A 176 -3.05 12.38 6.15
CA PRO A 176 -2.96 12.40 7.62
C PRO A 176 -2.96 13.81 8.21
N VAL A 177 -2.32 14.77 7.54
CA VAL A 177 -2.30 16.18 7.96
C VAL A 177 -3.69 16.78 7.83
N ALA A 178 -4.32 16.64 6.66
CA ALA A 178 -5.66 17.16 6.40
C ALA A 178 -6.71 16.50 7.32
N GLY A 179 -6.63 15.19 7.50
CA GLY A 179 -7.54 14.44 8.36
C GLY A 179 -7.43 14.84 9.83
N SER A 180 -6.21 14.94 10.36
CA SER A 180 -5.99 15.37 11.75
C SER A 180 -6.46 16.80 11.97
N PHE A 181 -6.18 17.71 11.04
CA PHE A 181 -6.64 19.09 11.12
C PHE A 181 -8.17 19.18 11.07
N LEU A 182 -8.80 18.48 10.13
CA LEU A 182 -10.27 18.49 10.01
C LEU A 182 -10.94 17.90 11.26
N ALA A 183 -10.43 16.79 11.78
CA ALA A 183 -10.95 16.16 12.99
C ALA A 183 -10.87 17.12 14.20
N ALA A 184 -9.79 17.88 14.33
CA ALA A 184 -9.59 18.83 15.42
C ALA A 184 -10.47 20.09 15.32
N GLN A 185 -10.71 20.59 14.09
CA GLN A 185 -11.52 21.78 13.87
C GLN A 185 -13.03 21.48 13.91
N THR A 186 -13.41 20.23 13.73
CA THR A 186 -14.82 19.82 13.66
C THR A 186 -15.11 18.63 14.57
N SER A 187 -14.97 17.40 14.06
CA SER A 187 -15.09 16.17 14.82
C SER A 187 -14.49 14.99 14.04
N LEU A 188 -14.21 13.89 14.75
CA LEU A 188 -13.80 12.62 14.12
C LEU A 188 -14.86 12.11 13.14
N ARG A 189 -16.13 12.28 13.49
CA ARG A 189 -17.27 11.91 12.63
C ARG A 189 -17.28 12.70 11.33
N THR A 190 -17.09 14.02 11.37
CA THR A 190 -17.02 14.88 10.19
C THR A 190 -15.83 14.49 9.30
N MET A 191 -14.70 14.17 9.90
CA MET A 191 -13.52 13.69 9.15
C MET A 191 -13.81 12.36 8.43
N LEU A 192 -14.50 11.40 9.09
CA LEU A 192 -14.90 10.14 8.45
C LEU A 192 -15.89 10.38 7.30
N LEU A 193 -16.81 11.34 7.43
CA LEU A 193 -17.69 11.76 6.33
C LEU A 193 -16.93 12.40 5.17
N ALA A 194 -15.90 13.21 5.45
CA ALA A 194 -15.01 13.73 4.42
C ALA A 194 -14.27 12.59 3.70
N THR A 195 -13.83 11.57 4.41
CA THR A 195 -13.27 10.35 3.82
C THR A 195 -14.27 9.64 2.91
N ALA A 196 -15.52 9.53 3.35
CA ALA A 196 -16.59 8.98 2.53
C ALA A 196 -16.77 9.80 1.23
N ILE A 197 -16.82 11.13 1.35
CA ILE A 197 -16.94 12.02 0.18
C ILE A 197 -15.75 11.85 -0.77
N CYS A 198 -14.51 11.78 -0.27
CA CYS A 198 -13.33 11.52 -1.10
C CYS A 198 -13.43 10.16 -1.81
N THR A 199 -13.92 9.13 -1.09
CA THR A 199 -14.13 7.80 -1.65
C THR A 199 -15.21 7.79 -2.76
N LEU A 200 -16.25 8.59 -2.68
CA LEU A 200 -17.23 8.74 -3.74
C LEU A 200 -16.70 9.64 -4.87
N ALA A 201 -16.03 10.74 -4.51
CA ALA A 201 -15.54 11.74 -5.46
C ALA A 201 -14.48 11.16 -6.41
N GLN A 202 -13.79 10.06 -6.06
CA GLN A 202 -12.87 9.37 -6.98
C GLN A 202 -13.55 8.88 -8.27
N ILE A 203 -14.89 8.77 -8.30
CA ILE A 203 -15.64 8.40 -9.51
C ILE A 203 -15.70 9.56 -10.50
N ALA A 204 -15.77 10.80 -10.01
CA ALA A 204 -16.04 11.98 -10.83
C ALA A 204 -14.99 12.23 -11.96
N PRO A 205 -13.66 12.08 -11.74
CA PRO A 205 -12.68 12.29 -12.80
C PRO A 205 -12.79 11.32 -13.98
N LEU A 206 -13.41 10.17 -13.77
CA LEU A 206 -13.64 9.15 -14.79
C LEU A 206 -15.03 9.24 -15.41
N GLY A 207 -15.95 9.96 -14.76
CA GLY A 207 -17.30 10.23 -15.26
C GLY A 207 -18.01 8.97 -15.78
N VAL A 208 -18.49 9.05 -17.01
CA VAL A 208 -19.14 7.95 -17.74
C VAL A 208 -18.19 7.17 -18.66
N LEU A 209 -16.87 7.40 -18.57
CA LEU A 209 -15.89 6.67 -19.40
C LEU A 209 -16.15 5.17 -19.30
N ARG A 210 -16.14 4.52 -20.44
CA ARG A 210 -16.11 3.06 -20.55
C ARG A 210 -14.70 2.69 -20.91
N GLY A 211 -14.04 1.86 -20.08
CA GLY A 211 -12.72 1.30 -20.44
C GLY A 211 -12.81 0.48 -21.71
N ALA A 212 -11.71 0.30 -22.38
CA ALA A 212 -11.60 -0.68 -23.46
C ALA A 212 -12.17 -2.02 -22.94
N PRO A 213 -12.96 -2.75 -23.76
CA PRO A 213 -13.37 -4.09 -23.35
C PRO A 213 -12.09 -4.92 -23.18
N ALA A 214 -11.80 -5.33 -21.96
CA ALA A 214 -10.76 -6.33 -21.78
C ALA A 214 -11.16 -7.56 -22.59
N VAL A 215 -10.27 -8.06 -23.41
CA VAL A 215 -10.49 -9.33 -24.11
C VAL A 215 -10.67 -10.37 -23.01
N PRO A 216 -11.81 -11.03 -22.88
CA PRO A 216 -11.98 -12.06 -21.88
C PRO A 216 -10.92 -13.12 -22.13
N ALA A 217 -10.10 -13.43 -21.13
CA ALA A 217 -9.19 -14.54 -21.21
C ALA A 217 -9.99 -15.78 -21.58
N GLY A 218 -9.71 -16.35 -22.75
CA GLY A 218 -10.35 -17.58 -23.20
C GLY A 218 -10.08 -18.71 -22.21
N PRO A 219 -10.93 -19.76 -22.17
CA PRO A 219 -10.69 -20.94 -21.34
C PRO A 219 -9.32 -21.60 -21.63
N ASP A 220 -8.78 -21.36 -22.84
CA ASP A 220 -7.50 -21.91 -23.33
C ASP A 220 -6.29 -21.01 -23.04
N ASP A 221 -6.49 -19.77 -22.58
CA ASP A 221 -5.41 -18.84 -22.21
C ASP A 221 -4.85 -19.10 -20.80
N ALA A 222 -5.41 -20.03 -20.07
CA ALA A 222 -4.78 -20.52 -18.86
C ALA A 222 -3.47 -21.21 -19.25
N PRO A 223 -2.28 -20.72 -18.82
CA PRO A 223 -1.02 -21.39 -19.15
C PRO A 223 -1.13 -22.86 -18.73
N PRO A 224 -0.73 -23.81 -19.60
CA PRO A 224 -0.87 -25.23 -19.33
C PRO A 224 -0.29 -25.51 -17.94
N GLY A 225 -1.04 -26.21 -17.12
CA GLY A 225 -0.82 -26.38 -15.69
C GLY A 225 0.62 -26.71 -15.35
N ARG A 226 1.42 -25.68 -15.05
CA ARG A 226 2.71 -25.91 -14.42
C ARG A 226 2.44 -26.57 -13.10
N PRO A 227 3.09 -27.69 -12.78
CA PRO A 227 2.92 -28.35 -11.49
C PRO A 227 3.14 -27.30 -10.39
N SER A 228 2.22 -27.20 -9.44
CA SER A 228 2.34 -26.31 -8.30
C SER A 228 3.67 -26.60 -7.59
N PRO A 229 4.46 -25.56 -7.28
CA PRO A 229 5.76 -25.75 -6.65
C PRO A 229 5.56 -26.49 -5.32
N GLY A 230 6.35 -27.53 -5.11
CA GLY A 230 6.30 -28.31 -3.88
C GLY A 230 6.61 -27.45 -2.65
N LEU A 231 6.10 -27.82 -1.48
CA LEU A 231 6.24 -27.05 -0.24
C LEU A 231 7.72 -26.68 0.07
N ARG A 232 8.66 -27.59 -0.19
CA ARG A 232 10.09 -27.34 0.02
C ARG A 232 10.63 -26.18 -0.83
N ALA A 233 10.17 -26.04 -2.07
CA ALA A 233 10.54 -24.93 -2.95
C ALA A 233 9.93 -23.59 -2.47
N MET A 234 8.81 -23.64 -1.76
CA MET A 234 8.14 -22.45 -1.21
C MET A 234 8.70 -22.00 0.14
N LEU A 235 9.42 -22.85 0.87
CA LEU A 235 9.91 -22.53 2.22
C LEU A 235 10.71 -21.22 2.30
N PRO A 236 11.65 -20.91 1.40
CA PRO A 236 12.37 -19.63 1.46
C PRO A 236 11.44 -18.41 1.29
N LEU A 237 10.46 -18.51 0.39
CA LEU A 237 9.45 -17.48 0.20
C LEU A 237 8.57 -17.30 1.43
N LEU A 238 8.10 -18.39 2.02
CA LEU A 238 7.24 -18.36 3.22
C LEU A 238 8.02 -17.80 4.42
N ALA A 239 9.28 -18.19 4.60
CA ALA A 239 10.15 -17.63 5.63
C ALA A 239 10.34 -16.12 5.46
N PHE A 240 10.69 -15.68 4.25
CA PHE A 240 10.84 -14.26 3.92
C PHE A 240 9.54 -13.49 4.16
N THR A 241 8.40 -14.02 3.69
CA THR A 241 7.09 -13.40 3.86
C THR A 241 6.70 -13.33 5.34
N GLY A 242 7.01 -14.37 6.13
CA GLY A 242 6.83 -14.34 7.58
C GLY A 242 7.64 -13.23 8.26
N LEU A 243 8.90 -13.05 7.86
CA LEU A 243 9.74 -11.94 8.38
C LEU A 243 9.20 -10.56 7.96
N TYR A 244 8.68 -10.45 6.75
CA TYR A 244 7.98 -9.24 6.30
C TYR A 244 6.73 -8.96 7.16
N VAL A 245 5.94 -9.99 7.48
CA VAL A 245 4.77 -9.88 8.38
C VAL A 245 5.18 -9.32 9.74
N LEU A 246 6.31 -9.76 10.31
CA LEU A 246 6.78 -9.23 11.60
C LEU A 246 7.12 -7.73 11.53
N VAL A 247 7.72 -7.27 10.45
CA VAL A 247 8.01 -5.83 10.26
C VAL A 247 6.72 -5.06 10.03
N TYR A 248 5.84 -5.55 9.14
CA TYR A 248 4.59 -4.88 8.80
C TYR A 248 3.61 -4.81 9.97
N ALA A 249 3.63 -5.76 10.89
CA ALA A 249 2.76 -5.77 12.08
C ALA A 249 2.92 -4.51 12.96
N GLY A 250 4.03 -3.78 12.83
CA GLY A 250 4.21 -2.49 13.48
C GLY A 250 3.31 -1.37 12.94
N GLU A 251 2.89 -1.44 11.67
CA GLU A 251 2.05 -0.39 11.06
C GLU A 251 0.67 -0.26 11.72
N PRO A 252 -0.14 -1.31 11.88
CA PRO A 252 -1.42 -1.18 12.57
C PRO A 252 -1.27 -0.76 14.04
N ILE A 253 -0.21 -1.20 14.73
CA ILE A 253 0.08 -0.75 16.09
C ILE A 253 0.35 0.75 16.11
N LYS A 254 1.18 1.24 15.20
CA LYS A 254 1.47 2.66 15.07
C LYS A 254 0.21 3.47 14.73
N TYR A 255 -0.56 3.07 13.73
CA TYR A 255 -1.79 3.79 13.36
C TYR A 255 -2.86 3.74 14.45
N ALA A 256 -2.97 2.64 15.20
CA ALA A 256 -3.92 2.55 16.29
C ALA A 256 -3.55 3.45 17.49
N TYR A 257 -2.28 3.45 17.89
CA TYR A 257 -1.91 3.97 19.20
C TYR A 257 -1.11 5.26 19.19
N LEU A 258 -0.38 5.58 18.10
CA LEU A 258 0.41 6.81 18.04
C LEU A 258 -0.45 8.08 18.08
N PRO A 259 -1.58 8.18 17.33
CA PRO A 259 -2.47 9.33 17.44
C PRO A 259 -3.09 9.48 18.85
N ILE A 260 -3.49 8.36 19.46
CA ILE A 260 -4.04 8.36 20.82
C ILE A 260 -2.98 8.86 21.79
N TYR A 261 -1.75 8.33 21.71
CA TYR A 261 -0.62 8.74 22.56
C TYR A 261 -0.29 10.22 22.41
N MET A 262 -0.21 10.73 21.17
CA MET A 262 0.05 12.14 20.89
C MET A 262 -1.02 13.06 21.47
N ASN A 263 -2.28 12.65 21.41
CA ASN A 263 -3.42 13.46 21.89
C ASN A 263 -3.57 13.36 23.40
N THR A 264 -3.63 12.14 23.98
CA THR A 264 -4.03 11.94 25.38
C THR A 264 -2.90 12.12 26.38
N GLN A 265 -1.65 11.85 26.00
CA GLN A 265 -0.50 11.94 26.92
C GLN A 265 0.43 13.10 26.61
N LEU A 266 0.67 13.38 25.33
CA LEU A 266 1.57 14.46 24.93
C LEU A 266 0.84 15.78 24.66
N HIS A 267 -0.49 15.75 24.56
CA HIS A 267 -1.35 16.91 24.27
C HIS A 267 -0.89 17.74 23.08
N LEU A 268 -0.39 17.07 22.03
CA LEU A 268 0.13 17.75 20.85
C LEU A 268 -0.99 18.40 20.05
N PRO A 269 -0.74 19.60 19.47
CA PRO A 269 -1.66 20.21 18.52
C PRO A 269 -1.93 19.28 17.34
N ALA A 270 -3.16 19.27 16.83
CA ALA A 270 -3.58 18.38 15.75
C ALA A 270 -2.74 18.50 14.48
N GLY A 271 -2.38 19.75 14.11
CA GLY A 271 -1.49 19.99 12.96
C GLY A 271 -0.12 19.34 13.12
N LEU A 272 0.44 19.37 14.35
CA LEU A 272 1.72 18.73 14.64
C LEU A 272 1.58 17.20 14.63
N SER A 273 0.50 16.66 15.20
CA SER A 273 0.20 15.23 15.16
C SER A 273 0.04 14.71 13.73
N GLY A 274 -0.67 15.46 12.87
CA GLY A 274 -0.80 15.14 11.45
C GLY A 274 0.55 15.20 10.72
N ALA A 275 1.38 16.21 11.01
CA ALA A 275 2.72 16.34 10.41
C ALA A 275 3.64 15.18 10.82
N VAL A 276 3.61 14.74 12.09
CA VAL A 276 4.34 13.56 12.56
C VAL A 276 3.97 12.33 11.73
N ILE A 277 2.69 12.10 11.45
CA ILE A 277 2.27 10.94 10.65
C ILE A 277 2.61 11.14 9.16
N GLY A 278 2.42 12.33 8.62
CA GLY A 278 2.62 12.64 7.21
C GLY A 278 4.09 12.67 6.75
N ILE A 279 5.06 12.81 7.67
CA ILE A 279 6.47 12.84 7.31
C ILE A 279 6.97 11.48 6.81
N GLN A 280 6.43 10.36 7.29
CA GLN A 280 6.84 9.03 6.87
C GLN A 280 6.70 8.79 5.37
N PRO A 281 5.50 8.95 4.74
CA PRO A 281 5.36 8.73 3.31
C PRO A 281 6.16 9.75 2.47
N LEU A 282 6.43 10.94 2.99
CA LEU A 282 7.31 11.90 2.33
C LEU A 282 8.76 11.39 2.26
N VAL A 283 9.29 10.85 3.36
CA VAL A 283 10.62 10.25 3.42
C VAL A 283 10.67 8.98 2.56
N GLU A 284 9.62 8.18 2.56
CA GLU A 284 9.49 6.97 1.75
C GLU A 284 9.65 7.26 0.27
N ILE A 285 8.96 8.27 -0.28
CA ILE A 285 9.08 8.67 -1.70
C ILE A 285 10.54 8.97 -2.06
N VAL A 286 11.24 9.72 -1.20
CA VAL A 286 12.63 10.11 -1.45
C VAL A 286 13.56 8.91 -1.38
N LEU A 287 13.30 7.98 -0.46
CA LEU A 287 14.18 6.83 -0.24
C LEU A 287 13.94 5.65 -1.19
N MET A 288 12.76 5.53 -1.81
CA MET A 288 12.46 4.46 -2.78
C MET A 288 13.50 4.37 -3.92
N PRO A 289 13.78 5.43 -4.69
CA PRO A 289 14.80 5.36 -5.74
C PRO A 289 16.21 5.12 -5.19
N VAL A 290 16.53 5.70 -4.03
CA VAL A 290 17.81 5.49 -3.35
C VAL A 290 17.98 4.01 -2.96
N ALA A 291 16.93 3.36 -2.45
CA ALA A 291 16.96 1.95 -2.09
C ALA A 291 17.30 1.05 -3.30
N VAL A 292 16.76 1.35 -4.48
CA VAL A 292 17.08 0.60 -5.71
C VAL A 292 18.56 0.74 -6.07
N ILE A 293 19.09 1.96 -6.00
CA ILE A 293 20.51 2.24 -6.32
C ILE A 293 21.44 1.54 -5.31
N VAL A 294 21.15 1.68 -4.03
CA VAL A 294 21.94 1.07 -2.95
C VAL A 294 21.87 -0.45 -3.01
N ALA A 295 20.70 -1.03 -3.27
CA ALA A 295 20.52 -2.47 -3.38
C ALA A 295 21.38 -3.11 -4.47
N ARG A 296 21.67 -2.39 -5.57
CA ARG A 296 22.59 -2.86 -6.62
C ARG A 296 24.04 -2.99 -6.14
N ARG A 297 24.44 -2.20 -5.14
CA ARG A 297 25.81 -2.19 -4.60
C ARG A 297 25.98 -3.10 -3.38
N THR A 298 25.02 -3.07 -2.47
CA THR A 298 25.09 -3.77 -1.18
C THR A 298 24.40 -5.13 -1.18
N GLY A 299 23.47 -5.33 -2.12
CA GLY A 299 22.57 -6.48 -2.16
C GLY A 299 21.21 -6.20 -1.49
N MET A 300 20.16 -6.78 -2.06
CA MET A 300 18.78 -6.52 -1.61
C MET A 300 18.53 -7.01 -0.18
N MET A 301 19.03 -8.19 0.15
CA MET A 301 18.77 -8.80 1.46
C MET A 301 19.47 -8.02 2.59
N GLN A 302 20.72 -7.54 2.36
CA GLN A 302 21.45 -6.71 3.33
C GLN A 302 20.72 -5.39 3.58
N LEU A 303 20.18 -4.79 2.50
CA LEU A 303 19.42 -3.55 2.64
C LEU A 303 18.11 -3.78 3.40
N MET A 304 17.45 -4.92 3.24
CA MET A 304 16.25 -5.27 4.01
C MET A 304 16.56 -5.52 5.50
N VAL A 305 17.73 -6.09 5.82
CA VAL A 305 18.19 -6.17 7.22
C VAL A 305 18.35 -4.77 7.82
N LEU A 306 18.97 -3.84 7.09
CA LEU A 306 19.11 -2.44 7.53
C LEU A 306 17.73 -1.78 7.70
N GLY A 307 16.82 -1.97 6.74
CA GLY A 307 15.44 -1.47 6.81
C GLY A 307 14.68 -1.98 8.03
N ALA A 308 14.80 -3.28 8.34
CA ALA A 308 14.23 -3.84 9.57
C ALA A 308 14.87 -3.24 10.83
N GLY A 309 16.18 -2.96 10.80
CA GLY A 309 16.89 -2.25 11.87
C GLY A 309 16.35 -0.83 12.11
N PHE A 310 16.02 -0.11 11.06
CA PHE A 310 15.29 1.17 11.19
C PHE A 310 13.94 0.99 11.88
N GLY A 311 13.22 -0.11 11.62
CA GLY A 311 11.98 -0.44 12.30
C GLY A 311 12.15 -0.63 13.82
N VAL A 312 13.24 -1.29 14.24
CA VAL A 312 13.60 -1.41 15.68
C VAL A 312 13.80 -0.02 16.27
N ALA A 313 14.67 0.78 15.66
CA ALA A 313 15.03 2.11 16.17
C ALA A 313 13.80 3.05 16.20
N ALA A 314 12.95 3.03 15.16
CA ALA A 314 11.74 3.81 15.08
C ALA A 314 10.77 3.52 16.24
N ASN A 315 10.49 2.25 16.47
CA ASN A 315 9.57 1.85 17.53
C ASN A 315 10.14 2.10 18.94
N ILE A 316 11.46 2.01 19.12
CA ILE A 316 12.12 2.45 20.36
C ILE A 316 11.94 3.97 20.53
N CYS A 317 12.11 4.79 19.49
CA CYS A 317 11.86 6.23 19.57
C CYS A 317 10.43 6.49 20.04
N PHE A 318 9.42 5.82 19.49
CA PHE A 318 8.02 5.99 19.94
C PHE A 318 7.81 5.57 21.39
N ALA A 319 8.50 4.53 21.86
CA ALA A 319 8.33 4.00 23.21
C ALA A 319 9.00 4.85 24.30
N VAL A 320 10.10 5.56 24.01
CA VAL A 320 10.95 6.12 25.07
C VAL A 320 11.13 7.64 25.03
N THR A 321 10.94 8.31 23.89
CA THR A 321 11.34 9.72 23.78
C THR A 321 10.34 10.70 24.41
N GLY A 322 9.05 10.41 24.36
CA GLY A 322 8.01 11.22 25.02
C GLY A 322 7.91 12.67 24.54
N ASN A 323 8.42 12.99 23.33
CA ASN A 323 8.45 14.35 22.80
C ASN A 323 8.33 14.37 21.27
N PRO A 324 7.92 15.51 20.67
CA PRO A 324 7.72 15.62 19.22
C PRO A 324 8.96 15.28 18.39
N VAL A 325 10.15 15.67 18.82
CA VAL A 325 11.40 15.45 18.08
C VAL A 325 11.67 13.95 17.92
N GLY A 326 11.50 13.19 19.00
CA GLY A 326 11.65 11.73 18.96
C GLY A 326 10.58 11.05 18.10
N LEU A 327 9.35 11.57 18.09
CA LEU A 327 8.29 11.07 17.23
C LEU A 327 8.59 11.32 15.76
N PHE A 328 9.09 12.51 15.38
CA PHE A 328 9.56 12.79 14.02
C PHE A 328 10.73 11.89 13.62
N ALA A 329 11.72 11.72 14.52
CA ALA A 329 12.84 10.81 14.26
C ALA A 329 12.36 9.38 14.02
N GLY A 330 11.43 8.89 14.85
CA GLY A 330 10.81 7.57 14.65
C GLY A 330 10.09 7.45 13.31
N GLN A 331 9.33 8.44 12.89
CA GLN A 331 8.63 8.43 11.61
C GLN A 331 9.56 8.55 10.40
N ILE A 332 10.65 9.31 10.52
CA ILE A 332 11.70 9.35 9.48
C ILE A 332 12.34 7.96 9.32
N LEU A 333 12.65 7.29 10.42
CA LEU A 333 13.16 5.91 10.40
C LEU A 333 12.12 4.94 9.80
N MET A 334 10.82 5.09 10.11
CA MET A 334 9.75 4.31 9.47
C MET A 334 9.67 4.58 7.96
N GLY A 335 9.89 5.81 7.51
CA GLY A 335 10.05 6.12 6.09
C GLY A 335 11.20 5.36 5.45
N GLY A 336 12.30 5.16 6.20
CA GLY A 336 13.42 4.28 5.81
C GLY A 336 13.04 2.82 5.70
N VAL A 337 12.22 2.30 6.62
CA VAL A 337 11.66 0.94 6.53
C VAL A 337 10.91 0.77 5.20
N TRP A 338 9.95 1.65 4.94
CA TRP A 338 9.06 1.51 3.78
C TRP A 338 9.75 1.88 2.46
N GLY A 339 10.68 2.81 2.47
CA GLY A 339 11.52 3.08 1.31
C GLY A 339 12.26 1.83 0.81
N VAL A 340 12.63 0.93 1.74
CA VAL A 340 13.27 -0.35 1.41
C VAL A 340 12.24 -1.45 1.14
N PHE A 341 11.31 -1.70 2.07
CA PHE A 341 10.42 -2.87 2.02
C PHE A 341 9.34 -2.75 0.93
N ALA A 342 8.77 -1.57 0.72
CA ALA A 342 7.79 -1.35 -0.36
C ALA A 342 8.42 -1.47 -1.75
N THR A 343 9.71 -1.10 -1.86
CA THR A 343 10.43 -1.16 -3.14
C THR A 343 10.97 -2.55 -3.44
N LEU A 344 11.62 -3.20 -2.48
CA LEU A 344 12.36 -4.44 -2.72
C LEU A 344 11.57 -5.70 -2.35
N GLY A 345 10.58 -5.60 -1.47
CA GLY A 345 9.90 -6.77 -0.90
C GLY A 345 9.31 -7.70 -1.94
N ILE A 346 8.54 -7.16 -2.88
CA ILE A 346 7.93 -7.94 -3.96
C ILE A 346 9.00 -8.56 -4.89
N ILE A 347 10.09 -7.82 -5.17
CA ILE A 347 11.17 -8.29 -6.05
C ILE A 347 11.89 -9.48 -5.40
N VAL A 348 12.17 -9.38 -4.11
CA VAL A 348 12.79 -10.48 -3.35
C VAL A 348 11.88 -11.68 -3.31
N ALA A 349 10.58 -11.50 -3.03
CA ALA A 349 9.60 -12.59 -3.03
C ALA A 349 9.56 -13.33 -4.38
N GLN A 350 9.52 -12.60 -5.50
CA GLN A 350 9.53 -13.17 -6.85
C GLN A 350 10.83 -13.92 -7.15
N ARG A 351 11.98 -13.41 -6.70
CA ARG A 351 13.29 -14.07 -6.87
C ARG A 351 13.43 -15.35 -6.04
N LEU A 352 12.74 -15.45 -4.91
CA LEU A 352 12.75 -16.65 -4.08
C LEU A 352 11.92 -17.79 -4.67
N LEU A 353 11.00 -17.51 -5.61
CA LEU A 353 10.23 -18.52 -6.33
C LEU A 353 10.12 -18.18 -7.83
N PRO A 354 11.24 -18.23 -8.58
CA PRO A 354 11.27 -17.79 -9.97
C PRO A 354 10.44 -18.66 -10.91
N THR A 355 10.16 -19.89 -10.53
CA THR A 355 9.33 -20.83 -11.32
C THR A 355 7.83 -20.52 -11.22
N ALA A 356 7.37 -19.72 -10.23
CA ALA A 356 5.97 -19.39 -10.00
C ALA A 356 5.83 -17.95 -9.49
N VAL A 357 6.25 -16.97 -10.28
CA VAL A 357 6.29 -15.52 -9.93
C VAL A 357 4.92 -14.99 -9.51
N ALA A 358 3.85 -15.40 -10.21
CA ALA A 358 2.48 -15.00 -9.86
C ALA A 358 2.07 -15.51 -8.47
N THR A 359 2.41 -16.77 -8.14
CA THR A 359 2.16 -17.35 -6.81
C THR A 359 2.96 -16.61 -5.73
N ALA A 360 4.24 -16.31 -5.99
CA ALA A 360 5.07 -15.54 -5.08
C ALA A 360 4.49 -14.16 -4.79
N SER A 361 4.04 -13.46 -5.83
CA SER A 361 3.39 -12.15 -5.70
C SER A 361 2.10 -12.23 -4.91
N ALA A 362 1.25 -13.22 -5.17
CA ALA A 362 -0.02 -13.40 -4.46
C ALA A 362 0.19 -13.67 -2.96
N ILE A 363 1.12 -14.55 -2.61
CA ILE A 363 1.47 -14.85 -1.21
C ILE A 363 1.99 -13.59 -0.51
N PHE A 364 2.94 -12.89 -1.14
CA PHE A 364 3.53 -11.68 -0.57
C PHE A 364 2.50 -10.58 -0.39
N MET A 365 1.67 -10.29 -1.38
CA MET A 365 0.64 -9.25 -1.28
C MET A 365 -0.45 -9.57 -0.26
N SER A 366 -0.83 -10.85 -0.11
CA SER A 366 -1.82 -11.28 0.90
C SER A 366 -1.28 -11.18 2.34
N SER A 367 0.04 -11.17 2.52
CA SER A 367 0.67 -11.09 3.83
C SER A 367 0.42 -9.77 4.56
N THR A 368 0.14 -8.68 3.82
CA THR A 368 -0.17 -7.38 4.43
C THR A 368 -1.46 -7.41 5.26
N ALA A 369 -2.50 -8.13 4.79
CA ALA A 369 -3.73 -8.30 5.54
C ALA A 369 -3.50 -9.14 6.81
N LEU A 370 -2.71 -10.22 6.71
CA LEU A 370 -2.32 -11.03 7.85
C LEU A 370 -1.51 -10.22 8.86
N ALA A 371 -0.54 -9.43 8.40
CA ALA A 371 0.28 -8.59 9.25
C ALA A 371 -0.55 -7.50 9.96
N SER A 372 -1.54 -6.91 9.26
CA SER A 372 -2.46 -5.95 9.86
C SER A 372 -3.29 -6.60 10.97
N ALA A 373 -3.81 -7.80 10.74
CA ALA A 373 -4.60 -8.53 11.73
C ALA A 373 -3.75 -8.92 12.95
N LEU A 374 -2.58 -9.53 12.73
CA LEU A 374 -1.69 -9.96 13.80
C LEU A 374 -1.13 -8.77 14.60
N GLY A 375 -0.73 -7.70 13.90
CA GLY A 375 -0.24 -6.48 14.53
C GLY A 375 -1.31 -5.81 15.37
N GLY A 376 -2.53 -5.68 14.83
CA GLY A 376 -3.65 -5.12 15.57
C GLY A 376 -3.99 -5.92 16.83
N ALA A 377 -4.04 -7.26 16.72
CA ALA A 377 -4.28 -8.14 17.86
C ALA A 377 -3.15 -8.06 18.90
N ALA A 378 -1.88 -8.15 18.46
CA ALA A 378 -0.73 -8.02 19.36
C ALA A 378 -0.67 -6.63 20.02
N GLY A 379 -0.96 -5.57 19.27
CA GLY A 379 -1.08 -4.21 19.80
C GLY A 379 -2.21 -4.07 20.79
N GLY A 380 -3.38 -4.68 20.53
CA GLY A 380 -4.52 -4.66 21.42
C GLY A 380 -4.23 -5.29 22.79
N VAL A 381 -3.67 -6.49 22.77
CA VAL A 381 -3.24 -7.18 23.99
C VAL A 381 -2.11 -6.42 24.68
N GLY A 382 -1.13 -5.94 23.92
CA GLY A 382 0.00 -5.20 24.43
C GLY A 382 -0.38 -3.85 25.06
N ALA A 383 -1.33 -3.13 24.46
CA ALA A 383 -1.82 -1.88 25.02
C ALA A 383 -2.55 -2.09 26.33
N ALA A 384 -3.29 -3.20 26.49
CA ALA A 384 -3.93 -3.56 27.75
C ALA A 384 -2.90 -3.92 28.83
N ALA A 385 -1.85 -4.65 28.46
CA ALA A 385 -0.87 -5.16 29.43
C ALA A 385 0.17 -4.10 29.83
N ALA A 386 0.70 -3.34 28.86
CA ALA A 386 1.82 -2.42 29.06
C ALA A 386 1.45 -0.94 28.98
N GLY A 387 0.28 -0.62 28.42
CA GLY A 387 -0.18 0.76 28.22
C GLY A 387 0.63 1.52 27.16
N LEU A 388 0.32 2.82 27.00
CA LEU A 388 1.05 3.75 26.15
C LEU A 388 2.15 4.43 26.96
N PRO A 389 3.33 4.71 26.41
CA PRO A 389 3.79 4.35 25.04
C PRO A 389 4.45 2.98 24.93
N ARG A 390 4.47 2.17 26.01
CA ARG A 390 5.23 0.90 26.05
C ARG A 390 4.77 -0.13 25.01
N VAL A 391 3.52 -0.02 24.51
CA VAL A 391 3.01 -0.88 23.44
C VAL A 391 3.93 -0.90 22.21
N PHE A 392 4.67 0.17 21.92
CA PHE A 392 5.62 0.26 20.80
C PHE A 392 6.85 -0.63 20.97
N LEU A 393 7.10 -1.19 22.16
CA LEU A 393 8.16 -2.20 22.36
C LEU A 393 7.80 -3.54 21.67
N ILE A 394 6.52 -3.83 21.45
CA ILE A 394 6.08 -5.04 20.73
C ILE A 394 6.59 -5.01 19.28
N PRO A 395 6.25 -4.00 18.46
CA PRO A 395 6.76 -3.94 17.11
C PRO A 395 8.29 -3.77 17.05
N ALA A 396 8.93 -3.18 18.08
CA ALA A 396 10.39 -3.17 18.18
C ALA A 396 10.96 -4.60 18.30
N ALA A 397 10.36 -5.43 19.16
CA ALA A 397 10.77 -6.84 19.33
C ALA A 397 10.49 -7.67 18.06
N LEU A 398 9.33 -7.48 17.40
CA LEU A 398 8.99 -8.14 16.15
C LEU A 398 9.97 -7.76 15.02
N ALA A 399 10.30 -6.47 14.90
CA ALA A 399 11.28 -5.97 13.95
C ALA A 399 12.69 -6.53 14.24
N LEU A 400 13.08 -6.64 15.52
CA LEU A 400 14.34 -7.26 15.91
C LEU A 400 14.41 -8.74 15.52
N ALA A 401 13.33 -9.49 15.73
CA ALA A 401 13.24 -10.86 15.27
C ALA A 401 13.38 -10.96 13.74
N ALA A 402 12.77 -10.01 13.01
CA ALA A 402 12.92 -9.92 11.56
C ALA A 402 14.36 -9.58 11.15
N VAL A 403 15.07 -8.70 11.85
CA VAL A 403 16.50 -8.42 11.61
C VAL A 403 17.34 -9.68 11.71
N VAL A 404 17.14 -10.46 12.78
CA VAL A 404 17.88 -11.73 12.99
C VAL A 404 17.57 -12.73 11.87
N GLY A 405 16.28 -12.92 11.55
CA GLY A 405 15.85 -13.85 10.49
C GLY A 405 16.36 -13.44 9.11
N LEU A 406 16.23 -12.17 8.73
CA LEU A 406 16.72 -11.65 7.45
C LEU A 406 18.26 -11.74 7.36
N ALA A 407 18.98 -11.47 8.46
CA ALA A 407 20.43 -11.61 8.51
C ALA A 407 20.88 -13.09 8.34
N ALA A 408 20.13 -14.03 8.92
CA ALA A 408 20.36 -15.46 8.71
C ALA A 408 20.14 -15.84 7.24
N MET A 409 19.04 -15.38 6.63
CA MET A 409 18.76 -15.60 5.21
C MET A 409 19.83 -14.98 4.31
N ALA A 410 20.31 -13.78 4.63
CA ALA A 410 21.33 -13.08 3.86
C ALA A 410 22.67 -13.86 3.84
N ARG A 411 22.99 -14.59 4.92
CA ARG A 411 24.19 -15.43 5.01
C ARG A 411 24.07 -16.75 4.24
N SER A 412 22.85 -17.31 4.17
CA SER A 412 22.58 -18.58 3.48
C SER A 412 22.45 -18.44 1.98
N THR A 413 22.20 -17.22 1.46
CA THR A 413 22.10 -16.97 0.03
C THR A 413 23.49 -16.69 -0.55
N PRO A 414 24.01 -17.52 -1.49
CA PRO A 414 25.29 -17.26 -2.14
C PRO A 414 25.26 -15.88 -2.80
N ARG A 415 26.32 -15.08 -2.61
CA ARG A 415 26.49 -13.80 -3.32
C ARG A 415 26.53 -14.10 -4.82
N GLN A 416 25.46 -13.80 -5.51
CA GLN A 416 25.51 -13.69 -6.96
C GLN A 416 26.40 -12.47 -7.28
N ARG A 417 27.64 -12.76 -7.70
CA ARG A 417 28.58 -11.77 -8.25
C ARG A 417 28.17 -11.44 -9.70
#